data_4883cdd891968efe15e7e9ac5ac461b9
#
_entry.id   4883cdd891968efe15e7e9ac5ac461b9
#
_cell.length_a   1.000
_cell.length_b   1.000
_cell.length_c   1.000
_cell.angle_alpha   90.00
_cell.angle_beta   90.00
_cell.angle_gamma   90.00
#
_symmetry.space_group_name_H-M   'P 1'
#
loop_
_entity.id
_entity.type
_entity.pdbx_description
1 polymer ?
#
loop_
_entity_poly.entity_id
_entity_poly.type
_entity_poly.pdbx_seq_one_letter_code
_entity_poly.pdbx_strand_id
1 'polypeptide(L)'
;MTNKLTLDQYQKAAEKTAIYTDALVYTGLGLAGEAGEVADHIKKFLRDGELNHEAVAKELGDVLWYVAMLASDLEYDLSEIAQMNMDKLSGRHTRGTIGGSGDER
;
A
#
# COMPACT_ATOMS: atom_id res chain seq x y z
N MET A 1 -7.42 8.75 26.55
CA MET A 1 -7.03 7.69 25.60
C MET A 1 -7.12 8.19 24.17
N THR A 2 -6.06 8.01 23.41
CA THR A 2 -6.00 8.47 22.04
C THR A 2 -6.52 7.36 21.11
N ASN A 3 -7.49 7.67 20.28
CA ASN A 3 -7.98 6.73 19.28
C ASN A 3 -6.93 6.60 18.15
N LYS A 4 -6.66 5.38 17.76
CA LYS A 4 -5.79 5.13 16.63
C LYS A 4 -6.53 5.43 15.34
N LEU A 5 -5.80 5.94 14.37
CA LEU A 5 -6.31 6.19 13.03
C LEU A 5 -6.66 4.87 12.35
N THR A 6 -7.89 4.72 11.88
CA THR A 6 -8.29 3.54 11.10
C THR A 6 -7.89 3.72 9.65
N LEU A 7 -7.85 2.62 8.89
CA LEU A 7 -7.56 2.66 7.46
C LEU A 7 -8.56 3.55 6.71
N ASP A 8 -9.86 3.43 7.07
CA ASP A 8 -10.89 4.21 6.38
C ASP A 8 -10.84 5.69 6.75
N GLN A 9 -10.51 6.00 8.01
CA GLN A 9 -10.30 7.39 8.42
C GLN A 9 -9.11 7.99 7.66
N TYR A 10 -8.03 7.24 7.51
CA TYR A 10 -6.87 7.66 6.73
C TYR A 10 -7.26 7.93 5.28
N GLN A 11 -7.95 6.98 4.65
CA GLN A 11 -8.37 7.08 3.25
C GLN A 11 -9.21 8.35 3.03
N LYS A 12 -10.17 8.58 3.91
CA LYS A 12 -11.06 9.73 3.81
C LYS A 12 -10.30 11.05 3.98
N ALA A 13 -9.40 11.10 4.95
CA ALA A 13 -8.57 12.30 5.15
C ALA A 13 -7.63 12.52 3.97
N ALA A 14 -7.04 11.45 3.45
CA ALA A 14 -6.12 11.52 2.30
C ALA A 14 -6.83 12.03 1.04
N GLU A 15 -8.11 11.71 0.85
CA GLU A 15 -8.89 12.18 -0.31
C GLU A 15 -8.88 13.71 -0.41
N LYS A 16 -8.78 14.41 0.71
CA LYS A 16 -8.73 15.87 0.73
C LYS A 16 -7.45 16.43 0.12
N THR A 17 -6.42 15.62 -0.01
CA THR A 17 -5.15 16.01 -0.63
C THR A 17 -5.04 15.55 -2.08
N ALA A 18 -6.05 14.84 -2.58
CA ALA A 18 -6.05 14.30 -3.95
C ALA A 18 -6.49 15.39 -4.92
N ILE A 19 -5.56 15.89 -5.71
CA ILE A 19 -5.80 16.98 -6.66
C ILE A 19 -5.58 16.56 -8.11
N TYR A 20 -5.48 15.26 -8.35
CA TYR A 20 -5.27 14.73 -9.71
C TYR A 20 -6.60 14.62 -10.46
N THR A 21 -6.51 14.58 -11.80
CA THR A 21 -7.69 14.52 -12.68
C THR A 21 -7.82 13.19 -13.43
N ASP A 22 -6.74 12.44 -13.59
CA ASP A 22 -6.73 11.18 -14.32
C ASP A 22 -6.73 9.99 -13.35
N ALA A 23 -7.92 9.73 -12.76
CA ALA A 23 -8.10 8.60 -11.86
C ALA A 23 -7.65 7.29 -12.53
N LEU A 24 -7.22 6.32 -11.74
CA LEU A 24 -6.65 5.03 -12.15
C LEU A 24 -5.27 5.18 -12.80
N VAL A 25 -5.13 6.01 -13.82
CA VAL A 25 -3.84 6.20 -14.50
C VAL A 25 -2.85 6.87 -13.56
N TYR A 26 -3.25 8.01 -12.98
CA TYR A 26 -2.39 8.73 -12.05
C TYR A 26 -2.02 7.88 -10.85
N THR A 27 -3.02 7.27 -10.21
CA THR A 27 -2.81 6.49 -9.00
C THR A 27 -2.06 5.19 -9.26
N GLY A 28 -2.34 4.52 -10.37
CA GLY A 28 -1.63 3.29 -10.74
C GLY A 28 -0.15 3.53 -11.02
N LEU A 29 0.15 4.57 -11.80
CA LEU A 29 1.54 4.92 -12.12
C LEU A 29 2.27 5.46 -10.89
N GLY A 30 1.58 6.28 -10.09
CA GLY A 30 2.16 6.83 -8.86
C GLY A 30 2.51 5.75 -7.85
N LEU A 31 1.66 4.73 -7.74
CA LEU A 31 1.94 3.58 -6.86
C LEU A 31 3.25 2.89 -7.27
N ALA A 32 3.44 2.63 -8.55
CA ALA A 32 4.67 2.02 -9.04
C ALA A 32 5.89 2.91 -8.77
N GLY A 33 5.74 4.22 -8.97
CA GLY A 33 6.82 5.17 -8.72
C GLY A 33 7.24 5.20 -7.26
N GLU A 34 6.29 5.26 -6.35
CA GLU A 34 6.59 5.31 -4.91
C GLU A 34 7.14 3.97 -4.41
N ALA A 35 6.65 2.85 -4.94
CA ALA A 35 7.23 1.54 -4.65
C ALA A 35 8.71 1.50 -5.08
N GLY A 36 9.02 2.12 -6.22
CA GLY A 36 10.39 2.26 -6.70
C GLY A 36 11.27 3.09 -5.77
N GLU A 37 10.71 4.14 -5.14
CA GLU A 37 11.44 4.93 -4.16
C GLU A 37 11.81 4.10 -2.93
N VAL A 38 10.91 3.22 -2.47
CA VAL A 38 11.22 2.28 -1.39
C VAL A 38 12.36 1.37 -1.82
N ALA A 39 12.27 0.82 -3.03
CA ALA A 39 13.31 -0.07 -3.58
C ALA A 39 14.67 0.64 -3.66
N ASP A 40 14.67 1.94 -4.00
CA ASP A 40 15.90 2.72 -4.07
C ASP A 40 16.57 2.85 -2.70
N HIS A 41 15.80 3.07 -1.65
CA HIS A 41 16.33 3.10 -0.28
C HIS A 41 16.96 1.76 0.11
N ILE A 42 16.32 0.66 -0.26
CA ILE A 42 16.84 -0.69 0.04
C ILE A 42 18.13 -0.96 -0.75
N LYS A 43 18.17 -0.55 -2.01
CA LYS A 43 19.38 -0.66 -2.84
C LYS A 43 20.55 0.08 -2.20
N LYS A 44 20.32 1.31 -1.74
CA LYS A 44 21.35 2.12 -1.10
C LYS A 44 21.81 1.49 0.21
N PHE A 45 20.90 0.89 0.97
CA PHE A 45 21.25 0.15 2.18
C PHE A 45 22.19 -1.01 1.85
N LEU A 46 21.89 -1.77 0.81
CA LEU A 46 22.76 -2.87 0.37
C LEU A 46 24.16 -2.37 0.02
N ARG A 47 24.26 -1.22 -0.64
CA ARG A 47 25.54 -0.64 -1.05
C ARG A 47 26.32 -0.05 0.14
N ASP A 48 25.65 0.71 0.99
CA ASP A 48 26.29 1.54 2.01
C ASP A 48 26.28 0.93 3.42
N GLY A 49 25.47 -0.11 3.65
CA GLY A 49 25.39 -0.78 4.95
C GLY A 49 24.56 -0.07 6.00
N GLU A 50 23.92 1.05 5.66
CA GLU A 50 23.10 1.83 6.58
C GLU A 50 21.71 2.05 5.99
N LEU A 51 20.68 1.88 6.84
CA LEU A 51 19.30 2.09 6.44
C LEU A 51 18.68 3.19 7.31
N ASN A 52 18.17 4.23 6.65
CA ASN A 52 17.42 5.27 7.33
C ASN A 52 15.97 4.80 7.46
N HIS A 53 15.64 4.23 8.63
CA HIS A 53 14.31 3.67 8.90
C HIS A 53 13.20 4.70 8.74
N GLU A 54 13.41 5.93 9.21
CA GLU A 54 12.39 6.97 9.12
C GLU A 54 12.14 7.36 7.67
N ALA A 55 13.18 7.47 6.85
CA ALA A 55 13.03 7.81 5.45
C ALA A 55 12.23 6.72 4.71
N VAL A 56 12.53 5.45 4.98
CA VAL A 56 11.78 4.34 4.39
C VAL A 56 10.32 4.35 4.84
N ALA A 57 10.08 4.61 6.14
CA ALA A 57 8.73 4.68 6.68
C ALA A 57 7.92 5.79 5.99
N LYS A 58 8.53 6.94 5.71
CA LYS A 58 7.86 8.03 5.00
C LYS A 58 7.51 7.63 3.56
N GLU A 59 8.41 6.93 2.88
CA GLU A 59 8.13 6.43 1.52
C GLU A 59 7.01 5.39 1.55
N LEU A 60 6.95 4.55 2.59
CA LEU A 60 5.83 3.62 2.75
C LEU A 60 4.51 4.37 2.93
N GLY A 61 4.55 5.52 3.60
CA GLY A 61 3.38 6.40 3.70
C GLY A 61 2.91 6.87 2.33
N ASP A 62 3.85 7.23 1.45
CA ASP A 62 3.51 7.66 0.08
C ASP A 62 2.93 6.50 -0.72
N VAL A 63 3.47 5.29 -0.58
CA VAL A 63 2.89 4.09 -1.18
C VAL A 63 1.46 3.89 -0.68
N LEU A 64 1.25 4.01 0.63
CA LEU A 64 -0.07 3.85 1.24
C LEU A 64 -1.06 4.87 0.69
N TRP A 65 -0.63 6.13 0.48
CA TRP A 65 -1.47 7.17 -0.10
C TRP A 65 -1.98 6.74 -1.48
N TYR A 66 -1.09 6.25 -2.34
CA TYR A 66 -1.50 5.80 -3.67
C TYR A 66 -2.39 4.57 -3.62
N VAL A 67 -2.12 3.63 -2.70
CA VAL A 67 -3.00 2.47 -2.49
C VAL A 67 -4.40 2.94 -2.09
N ALA A 68 -4.49 3.87 -1.13
CA ALA A 68 -5.78 4.38 -0.65
C ALA A 68 -6.52 5.13 -1.75
N MET A 69 -5.81 5.95 -2.54
CA MET A 69 -6.45 6.72 -3.61
C MET A 69 -6.87 5.84 -4.78
N LEU A 70 -6.07 4.82 -5.12
CA LEU A 70 -6.46 3.85 -6.13
C LEU A 70 -7.68 3.06 -5.68
N ALA A 71 -7.73 2.68 -4.40
CA ALA A 71 -8.92 2.02 -3.84
C ALA A 71 -10.16 2.90 -3.98
N SER A 72 -10.03 4.21 -3.68
CA SER A 72 -11.13 5.16 -3.86
C SER A 72 -11.55 5.26 -5.33
N ASP A 73 -10.58 5.29 -6.26
CA ASP A 73 -10.88 5.33 -7.69
C ASP A 73 -11.64 4.08 -8.15
N LEU A 74 -11.40 2.95 -7.50
CA LEU A 74 -12.08 1.68 -7.75
C LEU A 74 -13.36 1.52 -6.95
N GLU A 75 -13.70 2.52 -6.12
CA GLU A 75 -14.88 2.54 -5.26
C GLU A 75 -14.87 1.48 -4.16
N TYR A 76 -13.69 1.24 -3.60
CA TYR A 76 -13.53 0.37 -2.43
C TYR A 76 -13.04 1.16 -1.23
N ASP A 77 -13.52 0.79 -0.05
CA ASP A 77 -12.92 1.26 1.18
C ASP A 77 -11.60 0.51 1.41
N LEU A 78 -10.62 1.21 1.96
CA LEU A 78 -9.32 0.60 2.19
C LEU A 78 -9.42 -0.59 3.15
N SER A 79 -10.33 -0.53 4.13
CA SER A 79 -10.59 -1.66 5.02
C SER A 79 -11.13 -2.88 4.28
N GLU A 80 -11.91 -2.67 3.21
CA GLU A 80 -12.41 -3.77 2.37
C GLU A 80 -11.25 -4.45 1.64
N ILE A 81 -10.33 -3.67 1.10
CA ILE A 81 -9.14 -4.20 0.44
C ILE A 81 -8.32 -5.04 1.43
N ALA A 82 -8.15 -4.53 2.66
CA ALA A 82 -7.42 -5.24 3.71
C ALA A 82 -8.12 -6.55 4.06
N GLN A 83 -9.45 -6.54 4.19
CA GLN A 83 -10.21 -7.75 4.51
C GLN A 83 -10.14 -8.78 3.39
N MET A 84 -10.25 -8.34 2.13
CA MET A 84 -10.09 -9.23 0.97
C MET A 84 -8.72 -9.91 1.00
N ASN A 85 -7.70 -9.17 1.35
CA ASN A 85 -6.34 -9.73 1.45
C ASN A 85 -6.25 -10.73 2.59
N MET A 86 -6.81 -10.42 3.77
CA MET A 86 -6.83 -11.34 4.90
C MET A 86 -7.56 -12.65 4.57
N ASP A 87 -8.70 -12.54 3.89
CA ASP A 87 -9.48 -13.72 3.50
C ASP A 87 -8.70 -14.60 2.53
N LYS A 88 -8.02 -13.99 1.57
CA LYS A 88 -7.19 -14.71 0.60
C LYS A 88 -6.04 -15.43 1.30
N LEU A 89 -5.33 -14.74 2.18
CA LEU A 89 -4.19 -15.33 2.91
C LEU A 89 -4.64 -16.44 3.86
N SER A 90 -5.75 -16.24 4.55
CA SER A 90 -6.33 -17.25 5.44
C SER A 90 -6.71 -18.51 4.67
N GLY A 91 -7.32 -18.36 3.51
CA GLY A 91 -7.66 -19.49 2.63
C GLY A 91 -6.42 -20.25 2.18
N ARG A 92 -5.36 -19.53 1.76
CA ARG A 92 -4.10 -20.16 1.35
C ARG A 92 -3.45 -20.92 2.51
N HIS A 93 -3.50 -20.35 3.70
CA HIS A 93 -2.97 -21.01 4.90
C HIS A 93 -3.70 -22.33 5.15
N THR A 94 -5.03 -22.31 5.10
CA THR A 94 -5.87 -23.49 5.29
C THR A 94 -5.58 -24.56 4.23
N ARG A 95 -5.38 -24.15 2.97
CA ARG A 95 -5.08 -25.10 1.86
C ARG A 95 -3.63 -25.49 1.77
N GLY A 96 -2.74 -24.88 2.56
CA GLY A 96 -1.29 -25.16 2.49
C GLY A 96 -0.63 -24.58 1.24
N THR A 97 -1.15 -23.49 0.67
CA THR A 97 -0.65 -22.91 -0.58
C THR A 97 -0.05 -21.51 -0.42
N ILE A 98 0.35 -21.14 0.78
CA ILE A 98 0.96 -19.83 1.05
C ILE A 98 2.18 -19.62 0.15
N GLY A 99 3.05 -20.63 0.04
CA GLY A 99 4.31 -20.55 -0.69
C GLY A 99 4.21 -20.79 -2.18
N GLY A 100 3.03 -20.98 -2.71
CA GLY A 100 2.85 -21.20 -4.15
C GLY A 100 2.94 -19.94 -4.98
N SER A 101 2.59 -20.01 -6.24
CA SER A 101 2.51 -18.87 -7.13
C SER A 101 1.13 -18.76 -7.77
N GLY A 102 0.82 -17.56 -8.27
CA GLY A 102 -0.48 -17.29 -8.85
C GLY A 102 -1.51 -16.85 -7.82
N ASP A 103 -2.38 -15.94 -8.21
CA ASP A 103 -3.34 -15.34 -7.28
C ASP A 103 -4.48 -16.30 -6.92
N GLU A 104 -4.78 -17.25 -7.77
CA GLU A 104 -5.89 -18.18 -7.58
C GLU A 104 -5.49 -19.46 -6.81
N ARG A 105 -4.25 -19.57 -6.37
CA ARG A 105 -3.83 -20.77 -5.61
C ARG A 105 -4.52 -20.81 -4.25
#